data_fc7972730831384562651f3db4abd680
#
_entry.id   fc7972730831384562651f3db4abd680
#
_cell.length_a   1.000
_cell.length_b   1.000
_cell.length_c   1.000
_cell.angle_alpha   90.00
_cell.angle_beta   90.00
_cell.angle_gamma   90.00
#
_symmetry.space_group_name_H-M   'P 1'
#
loop_
_entity.id
_entity.type
_entity.pdbx_description
1 polymer ?
#
loop_
_entity_poly.entity_id
_entity_poly.type
_entity_poly.pdbx_seq_one_letter_code
_entity_poly.pdbx_strand_id
1 'polypeptide(L)'
;MKDVIDTSVITTQLDSTFVNKLIELHQTKPLYGCQIGDKRGGSNNIHSWDIGLNGTITRDECELMNQIMLERRKKRWAVEKDITWMDGMPLTFTEISTFHENTNLQQMLDHLVELNYLRFEKCKDLVDGKRHYKLDSEEGYNICKGKLSFPISRILDPNGVSPTLTATDSNKLAVLVGGVVRSLTANEMKRVCGFPESFIIPKHVNYYNLFGNMATPPVITAILLLLMAERPHRIPDPH
;
A
#
# COMPACT_ATOMS: atom_id res chain seq x y z
N MET A 1 1.08 -14.98 13.82
CA MET A 1 -0.16 -14.88 13.01
C MET A 1 -0.90 -16.22 12.84
N LYS A 2 -0.22 -17.37 12.83
CA LYS A 2 -0.89 -18.70 12.70
C LYS A 2 -2.03 -18.91 13.70
N ASP A 3 -1.84 -18.54 14.96
CA ASP A 3 -2.82 -18.72 16.04
C ASP A 3 -3.98 -17.71 16.00
N VAL A 4 -3.92 -16.75 15.09
CA VAL A 4 -4.90 -15.67 14.94
C VAL A 4 -5.88 -15.97 13.80
N ILE A 5 -5.36 -16.56 12.71
CA ILE A 5 -6.12 -16.79 11.48
C ILE A 5 -6.95 -18.07 11.62
N ASP A 6 -8.25 -17.93 11.40
CA ASP A 6 -9.19 -19.05 11.39
C ASP A 6 -9.25 -19.68 10.00
N THR A 7 -8.66 -20.86 9.87
CA THR A 7 -8.59 -21.59 8.60
C THR A 7 -9.93 -22.23 8.19
N SER A 8 -10.90 -22.28 9.09
CA SER A 8 -12.23 -22.85 8.83
C SER A 8 -13.22 -21.84 8.25
N VAL A 9 -12.92 -20.54 8.35
CA VAL A 9 -13.83 -19.49 7.92
C VAL A 9 -13.68 -19.21 6.41
N ILE A 10 -14.73 -19.47 5.67
CA ILE A 10 -14.90 -19.04 4.28
C ILE A 10 -15.70 -17.73 4.30
N THR A 11 -15.00 -16.61 4.16
CA THR A 11 -15.65 -15.29 4.04
C THR A 11 -15.90 -14.92 2.59
N THR A 12 -16.67 -13.85 2.38
CA THR A 12 -16.98 -13.29 1.07
C THR A 12 -15.72 -13.12 0.22
N GLN A 13 -15.71 -13.79 -0.92
CA GLN A 13 -14.63 -13.72 -1.88
C GLN A 13 -14.51 -12.28 -2.41
N LEU A 14 -13.31 -11.76 -2.39
CA LEU A 14 -13.00 -10.48 -3.04
C LEU A 14 -13.12 -10.63 -4.56
N ASP A 15 -13.13 -9.50 -5.29
CA ASP A 15 -13.19 -9.51 -6.76
C ASP A 15 -12.29 -10.61 -7.36
N SER A 16 -12.92 -11.53 -8.08
CA SER A 16 -12.26 -12.75 -8.54
C SER A 16 -11.10 -12.46 -9.50
N THR A 17 -11.22 -11.48 -10.38
CA THR A 17 -10.21 -11.18 -11.39
C THR A 17 -8.91 -10.65 -10.75
N PHE A 18 -9.02 -9.67 -9.86
CA PHE A 18 -7.87 -9.11 -9.15
C PHE A 18 -7.20 -10.15 -8.23
N VAL A 19 -8.01 -10.90 -7.50
CA VAL A 19 -7.53 -11.95 -6.59
C VAL A 19 -6.83 -13.07 -7.34
N ASN A 20 -7.37 -13.52 -8.47
CA ASN A 20 -6.76 -14.58 -9.29
C ASN A 20 -5.38 -14.14 -9.79
N LYS A 21 -5.25 -12.91 -10.29
CA LYS A 21 -3.96 -12.34 -10.72
C LYS A 21 -2.94 -12.27 -9.58
N LEU A 22 -3.38 -11.94 -8.36
CA LEU A 22 -2.50 -11.97 -7.19
C LEU A 22 -2.08 -13.41 -6.83
N ILE A 23 -2.98 -14.38 -6.91
CA ILE A 23 -2.68 -15.79 -6.63
C ILE A 23 -1.69 -16.33 -7.67
N GLU A 24 -1.88 -16.03 -8.94
CA GLU A 24 -0.95 -16.40 -10.01
C GLU A 24 0.45 -15.84 -9.76
N LEU A 25 0.55 -14.55 -9.42
CA LEU A 25 1.84 -13.94 -9.09
C LEU A 25 2.46 -14.58 -7.83
N HIS A 26 1.64 -14.90 -6.82
CA HIS A 26 2.10 -15.52 -5.58
C HIS A 26 2.79 -16.88 -5.79
N GLN A 27 2.41 -17.63 -6.83
CA GLN A 27 3.05 -18.90 -7.17
C GLN A 27 4.50 -18.74 -7.59
N THR A 28 4.85 -17.60 -8.18
CA THR A 28 6.19 -17.29 -8.68
C THR A 28 6.98 -16.36 -7.76
N LYS A 29 6.30 -15.46 -7.08
CA LYS A 29 6.86 -14.47 -6.14
C LYS A 29 6.00 -14.40 -4.89
N PRO A 30 6.50 -14.84 -3.72
CA PRO A 30 5.74 -14.73 -2.47
C PRO A 30 5.30 -13.28 -2.20
N LEU A 31 4.00 -13.06 -2.01
CA LEU A 31 3.43 -11.73 -1.78
C LEU A 31 3.32 -11.35 -0.29
N TYR A 32 3.73 -12.24 0.60
CA TYR A 32 3.65 -12.00 2.04
C TYR A 32 4.47 -10.78 2.45
N GLY A 33 3.84 -9.87 3.17
CA GLY A 33 4.46 -8.63 3.63
C GLY A 33 4.64 -7.56 2.54
N CYS A 34 4.42 -7.89 1.26
CA CYS A 34 4.47 -6.91 0.18
C CYS A 34 3.33 -5.90 0.30
N GLN A 35 3.61 -4.67 -0.10
CA GLN A 35 2.61 -3.64 -0.25
C GLN A 35 2.03 -3.70 -1.66
N ILE A 36 0.70 -3.75 -1.78
CA ILE A 36 -0.01 -3.84 -3.06
C ILE A 36 -0.61 -2.46 -3.37
N GLY A 37 -0.19 -1.87 -4.48
CA GLY A 37 -0.70 -0.56 -4.92
C GLY A 37 0.32 0.33 -5.62
N ASP A 38 -0.17 1.25 -6.43
CA ASP A 38 0.62 2.13 -7.29
C ASP A 38 1.04 3.45 -6.60
N LYS A 39 1.28 3.41 -5.30
CA LYS A 39 1.63 4.62 -4.53
C LYS A 39 3.12 4.90 -4.44
N ARG A 40 3.93 3.85 -4.34
CA ARG A 40 5.38 3.96 -4.08
C ARG A 40 6.13 2.87 -4.82
N GLY A 41 7.31 3.19 -5.33
CA GLY A 41 8.25 2.20 -5.81
C GLY A 41 9.01 1.53 -4.67
N GLY A 42 9.61 0.38 -4.95
CA GLY A 42 10.45 -0.38 -4.05
C GLY A 42 10.31 -1.89 -4.25
N SER A 43 11.29 -2.65 -3.81
CA SER A 43 11.37 -4.11 -4.01
C SER A 43 10.21 -4.88 -3.36
N ASN A 44 9.59 -4.31 -2.32
CA ASN A 44 8.50 -4.94 -1.58
C ASN A 44 7.11 -4.43 -2.02
N ASN A 45 7.02 -3.76 -3.17
CA ASN A 45 5.75 -3.31 -3.72
C ASN A 45 5.34 -4.19 -4.90
N ILE A 46 4.05 -4.40 -4.99
CA ILE A 46 3.37 -5.04 -6.12
C ILE A 46 2.46 -3.99 -6.74
N HIS A 47 2.66 -3.72 -8.00
CA HIS A 47 1.92 -2.71 -8.74
C HIS A 47 0.90 -3.35 -9.68
N SER A 48 0.01 -2.54 -10.24
CA SER A 48 -0.98 -2.99 -11.22
C SER A 48 -0.35 -3.64 -12.45
N TRP A 49 0.80 -3.17 -12.86
CA TRP A 49 1.55 -3.72 -14.00
C TRP A 49 2.27 -5.04 -13.65
N ASP A 50 2.69 -5.27 -12.42
CA ASP A 50 3.28 -6.55 -12.00
C ASP A 50 2.29 -7.71 -12.12
N ILE A 51 0.99 -7.43 -11.93
CA ILE A 51 -0.10 -8.40 -12.05
C ILE A 51 -0.84 -8.31 -13.39
N GLY A 52 -0.40 -7.46 -14.31
CA GLY A 52 -1.05 -7.27 -15.60
C GLY A 52 -2.52 -6.86 -15.50
N LEU A 53 -2.85 -5.93 -14.59
CA LEU A 53 -4.25 -5.57 -14.30
C LEU A 53 -4.97 -4.99 -15.52
N ASN A 54 -4.28 -4.14 -16.29
CA ASN A 54 -4.79 -3.52 -17.51
C ASN A 54 -4.29 -4.21 -18.79
N GLY A 55 -3.48 -5.25 -18.66
CA GLY A 55 -2.83 -5.97 -19.75
C GLY A 55 -1.41 -6.38 -19.36
N THR A 56 -0.93 -7.44 -19.99
CA THR A 56 0.43 -7.95 -19.74
C THR A 56 1.46 -7.05 -20.42
N ILE A 57 2.53 -6.73 -19.71
CA ILE A 57 3.67 -5.98 -20.23
C ILE A 57 4.93 -6.84 -20.22
N THR A 58 5.91 -6.44 -20.99
CA THR A 58 7.22 -7.11 -21.03
C THR A 58 8.02 -6.82 -19.75
N ARG A 59 9.09 -7.60 -19.55
CA ARG A 59 10.01 -7.37 -18.43
C ARG A 59 10.66 -5.99 -18.49
N ASP A 60 11.07 -5.56 -19.68
CA ASP A 60 11.70 -4.25 -19.88
C ASP A 60 10.73 -3.10 -19.59
N GLU A 61 9.47 -3.23 -20.01
CA GLU A 61 8.42 -2.26 -19.68
C GLU A 61 8.12 -2.24 -18.17
N CYS A 62 8.15 -3.39 -17.49
CA CYS A 62 8.01 -3.43 -16.04
C CYS A 62 9.16 -2.71 -15.35
N GLU A 63 10.40 -2.89 -15.82
CA GLU A 63 11.57 -2.18 -15.31
C GLU A 63 11.46 -0.67 -15.55
N LEU A 64 11.07 -0.26 -16.75
CA LEU A 64 10.80 1.14 -17.08
C LEU A 64 9.75 1.76 -16.15
N MET A 65 8.62 1.08 -15.92
CA MET A 65 7.58 1.55 -15.01
C MET A 65 8.09 1.73 -13.57
N ASN A 66 8.91 0.78 -13.10
CA ASN A 66 9.51 0.86 -11.77
C ASN A 66 10.50 2.02 -11.66
N GLN A 67 11.28 2.28 -12.69
CA GLN A 67 12.20 3.43 -12.75
C GLN A 67 11.42 4.75 -12.80
N ILE A 68 10.40 4.87 -13.66
CA ILE A 68 9.52 6.05 -13.69
C ILE A 68 8.88 6.28 -12.33
N MET A 69 8.42 5.23 -11.64
CA MET A 69 7.80 5.35 -10.30
C MET A 69 8.74 5.99 -9.28
N LEU A 70 10.03 5.73 -9.35
CA LEU A 70 11.04 6.30 -8.47
C LEU A 70 11.45 7.71 -8.91
N GLU A 71 11.76 7.86 -10.22
CA GLU A 71 12.30 9.09 -10.79
C GLU A 71 11.31 10.26 -10.70
N ARG A 72 10.04 10.04 -11.05
CA ARG A 72 8.99 11.08 -11.05
C ARG A 72 8.79 11.78 -9.70
N ARG A 73 9.45 11.32 -8.64
CA ARG A 73 9.37 11.86 -7.27
C ARG A 73 10.58 12.68 -6.89
N LYS A 74 11.62 12.68 -7.70
CA LYS A 74 12.86 13.40 -7.39
C LYS A 74 12.68 14.91 -7.58
N LYS A 75 13.15 15.68 -6.60
CA LYS A 75 13.04 17.15 -6.60
C LYS A 75 13.74 17.82 -7.77
N ARG A 76 14.80 17.19 -8.34
CA ARG A 76 15.53 17.73 -9.48
C ARG A 76 14.59 18.08 -10.63
N TRP A 77 13.61 17.24 -10.93
CA TRP A 77 12.67 17.47 -12.02
C TRP A 77 11.75 18.68 -11.79
N ALA A 78 11.44 19.00 -10.52
CA ALA A 78 10.69 20.22 -10.21
C ALA A 78 11.55 21.47 -10.47
N VAL A 79 12.83 21.42 -10.13
CA VAL A 79 13.77 22.52 -10.40
C VAL A 79 13.94 22.74 -11.90
N GLU A 80 14.15 21.66 -12.68
CA GLU A 80 14.29 21.75 -14.14
C GLU A 80 13.03 22.27 -14.84
N LYS A 81 11.85 21.96 -14.29
CA LYS A 81 10.55 22.42 -14.83
C LYS A 81 10.10 23.76 -14.28
N ASP A 82 10.87 24.36 -13.39
CA ASP A 82 10.50 25.59 -12.68
C ASP A 82 9.08 25.52 -12.09
N ILE A 83 8.84 24.48 -11.27
CA ILE A 83 7.59 24.26 -10.56
C ILE A 83 7.82 23.97 -9.09
N THR A 84 6.82 24.25 -8.27
CA THR A 84 6.80 23.79 -6.88
C THR A 84 6.81 22.26 -6.84
N TRP A 85 7.79 21.70 -6.12
CA TRP A 85 7.88 20.25 -6.01
C TRP A 85 6.59 19.61 -5.50
N MET A 86 6.19 18.55 -6.18
CA MET A 86 5.09 17.70 -5.75
C MET A 86 5.39 16.24 -6.09
N ASP A 87 4.86 15.35 -5.27
CA ASP A 87 5.03 13.91 -5.48
C ASP A 87 4.33 13.46 -6.78
N GLY A 88 5.12 13.01 -7.73
CA GLY A 88 4.61 12.38 -8.94
C GLY A 88 4.40 13.32 -10.13
N MET A 89 5.45 13.96 -10.55
CA MET A 89 5.47 14.78 -11.76
C MET A 89 5.54 13.93 -13.05
N PRO A 90 4.92 14.35 -14.15
CA PRO A 90 5.17 13.73 -15.47
C PRO A 90 6.62 13.96 -15.90
N LEU A 91 7.18 13.00 -16.61
CA LEU A 91 8.54 13.06 -17.17
C LEU A 91 8.45 13.04 -18.70
N THR A 92 9.20 13.91 -19.35
CA THR A 92 9.31 13.94 -20.81
C THR A 92 10.07 12.74 -21.33
N PHE A 93 9.99 12.47 -22.62
CA PHE A 93 10.80 11.43 -23.27
C PHE A 93 12.30 11.66 -23.03
N THR A 94 12.77 12.90 -23.18
CA THR A 94 14.18 13.27 -22.98
C THR A 94 14.62 12.99 -21.53
N GLU A 95 13.79 13.32 -20.55
CA GLU A 95 14.07 13.04 -19.14
C GLU A 95 14.12 11.53 -18.86
N ILE A 96 13.19 10.76 -19.43
CA ILE A 96 13.15 9.30 -19.27
C ILE A 96 14.39 8.65 -19.89
N SER A 97 14.83 9.11 -21.06
CA SER A 97 16.01 8.58 -21.74
C SER A 97 17.31 8.79 -20.94
N THR A 98 17.34 9.71 -19.96
CA THR A 98 18.52 9.91 -19.11
C THR A 98 18.76 8.78 -18.10
N PHE A 99 17.76 7.98 -17.82
CA PHE A 99 17.86 6.89 -16.82
C PHE A 99 17.37 5.52 -17.33
N HIS A 100 16.82 5.47 -18.54
CA HIS A 100 16.42 4.25 -19.21
C HIS A 100 16.84 4.29 -20.68
N GLU A 101 18.00 3.70 -20.96
CA GLU A 101 18.53 3.60 -22.33
C GLU A 101 17.96 2.35 -23.01
N ASN A 102 17.07 2.56 -23.99
CA ASN A 102 16.50 1.49 -24.79
C ASN A 102 16.16 2.00 -26.20
N THR A 103 16.56 1.28 -27.23
CA THR A 103 16.29 1.64 -28.62
C THR A 103 14.80 1.68 -28.96
N ASN A 104 13.98 0.94 -28.22
CA ASN A 104 12.52 0.84 -28.40
C ASN A 104 11.76 1.68 -27.37
N LEU A 105 12.42 2.61 -26.66
CA LEU A 105 11.81 3.37 -25.57
C LEU A 105 10.49 4.04 -25.97
N GLN A 106 10.42 4.66 -27.15
CA GLN A 106 9.17 5.30 -27.60
C GLN A 106 8.04 4.28 -27.74
N GLN A 107 8.30 3.13 -28.34
CA GLN A 107 7.29 2.09 -28.53
C GLN A 107 6.80 1.53 -27.19
N MET A 108 7.71 1.37 -26.22
CA MET A 108 7.36 0.94 -24.87
C MET A 108 6.44 1.96 -24.17
N LEU A 109 6.78 3.24 -24.26
CA LEU A 109 5.97 4.31 -23.68
C LEU A 109 4.57 4.39 -24.32
N ASP A 110 4.49 4.26 -25.62
CA ASP A 110 3.22 4.27 -26.37
C ASP A 110 2.35 3.07 -25.97
N HIS A 111 2.92 1.87 -25.89
CA HIS A 111 2.22 0.68 -25.45
C HIS A 111 1.72 0.81 -23.98
N LEU A 112 2.54 1.37 -23.09
CA LEU A 112 2.14 1.61 -21.70
C LEU A 112 1.02 2.66 -21.59
N VAL A 113 0.97 3.65 -22.49
CA VAL A 113 -0.14 4.60 -22.59
C VAL A 113 -1.41 3.92 -23.12
N GLU A 114 -1.30 3.09 -24.14
CA GLU A 114 -2.43 2.31 -24.68
C GLU A 114 -3.07 1.42 -23.60
N LEU A 115 -2.26 0.75 -22.79
CA LEU A 115 -2.70 -0.06 -21.66
C LEU A 115 -3.16 0.77 -20.43
N ASN A 116 -3.13 2.10 -20.50
CA ASN A 116 -3.45 2.97 -19.38
C ASN A 116 -2.61 2.75 -18.12
N TYR A 117 -1.37 2.30 -18.24
CA TYR A 117 -0.39 2.35 -17.16
C TYR A 117 0.30 3.71 -17.09
N LEU A 118 0.50 4.35 -18.23
CA LEU A 118 0.95 5.73 -18.36
C LEU A 118 -0.13 6.59 -19.00
N ARG A 119 -0.05 7.88 -18.77
CA ARG A 119 -0.81 8.91 -19.43
C ARG A 119 0.14 10.05 -19.82
N PHE A 120 -0.15 10.70 -20.91
CA PHE A 120 0.58 11.86 -21.39
C PHE A 120 -0.13 13.13 -20.90
N GLU A 121 0.54 13.94 -20.09
CA GLU A 121 -0.06 15.12 -19.49
C GLU A 121 0.97 16.21 -19.22
N LYS A 122 0.51 17.45 -19.08
CA LYS A 122 1.31 18.58 -18.61
C LYS A 122 1.59 18.47 -17.11
N CYS A 123 2.72 19.04 -16.68
CA CYS A 123 2.99 19.14 -15.25
C CYS A 123 2.00 20.11 -14.58
N LYS A 124 1.90 19.98 -13.26
CA LYS A 124 1.09 20.86 -12.42
C LYS A 124 2.00 21.71 -11.58
N ASP A 125 1.57 22.93 -11.30
CA ASP A 125 2.19 23.79 -10.31
C ASP A 125 1.20 24.19 -9.22
N LEU A 126 1.71 24.69 -8.11
CA LEU A 126 0.92 25.12 -6.97
C LEU A 126 0.68 26.63 -7.07
N VAL A 127 -0.55 27.02 -7.35
CA VAL A 127 -0.99 28.42 -7.40
C VAL A 127 -2.07 28.58 -6.32
N ASP A 128 -1.88 29.52 -5.40
CA ASP A 128 -2.81 29.78 -4.27
C ASP A 128 -3.19 28.53 -3.46
N GLY A 129 -2.22 27.65 -3.22
CA GLY A 129 -2.41 26.39 -2.49
C GLY A 129 -3.15 25.30 -3.26
N LYS A 130 -3.52 25.53 -4.52
CA LYS A 130 -4.20 24.55 -5.40
C LYS A 130 -3.31 24.13 -6.55
N ARG A 131 -3.48 22.90 -7.02
CA ARG A 131 -2.73 22.34 -8.15
C ARG A 131 -3.41 22.69 -9.47
N HIS A 132 -2.71 23.44 -10.32
CA HIS A 132 -3.16 23.79 -11.67
C HIS A 132 -2.17 23.28 -12.71
N TYR A 133 -2.65 22.92 -13.90
CA TYR A 133 -1.77 22.59 -15.00
C TYR A 133 -0.96 23.83 -15.43
N LYS A 134 0.36 23.65 -15.56
CA LYS A 134 1.27 24.68 -16.12
C LYS A 134 1.16 24.59 -17.65
N LEU A 135 0.38 25.51 -18.23
CA LEU A 135 -0.01 25.45 -19.65
C LEU A 135 1.15 25.60 -20.63
N ASP A 136 2.20 26.29 -20.23
CA ASP A 136 3.44 26.52 -20.98
C ASP A 136 4.48 25.40 -20.78
N SER A 137 4.17 24.39 -19.96
CA SER A 137 5.07 23.27 -19.78
C SER A 137 4.97 22.25 -20.91
N GLU A 138 6.08 21.55 -21.16
CA GLU A 138 6.11 20.37 -22.01
C GLU A 138 5.28 19.23 -21.40
N GLU A 139 4.62 18.46 -22.23
CA GLU A 139 3.89 17.27 -21.81
C GLU A 139 4.85 16.10 -21.57
N GLY A 140 4.49 15.23 -20.66
CA GLY A 140 5.29 14.07 -20.31
C GLY A 140 4.44 12.89 -19.82
N TYR A 141 5.09 11.76 -19.68
CA TYR A 141 4.51 10.51 -19.25
C TYR A 141 4.38 10.47 -17.71
N ASN A 142 3.20 10.20 -17.24
CA ASN A 142 2.92 10.06 -15.81
C ASN A 142 2.18 8.76 -15.54
N ILE A 143 2.45 8.13 -14.40
CA ILE A 143 1.76 6.91 -13.99
C ILE A 143 0.28 7.22 -13.82
N CYS A 144 -0.56 6.50 -14.55
CA CYS A 144 -1.97 6.44 -14.23
C CYS A 144 -2.06 5.81 -12.86
N LYS A 145 -2.32 6.64 -11.84
CA LYS A 145 -2.62 6.08 -10.53
C LYS A 145 -3.83 5.18 -10.71
N GLY A 146 -3.57 3.91 -10.73
CA GLY A 146 -4.61 2.91 -10.57
C GLY A 146 -5.45 3.36 -9.39
N LYS A 147 -6.69 3.01 -9.33
CA LYS A 147 -7.57 3.38 -8.21
C LYS A 147 -6.72 3.23 -6.96
N LEU A 148 -6.45 4.33 -6.24
CA LEU A 148 -5.63 4.37 -5.03
C LEU A 148 -6.12 3.41 -3.94
N SER A 149 -7.17 2.68 -4.24
CA SER A 149 -7.85 1.69 -3.43
C SER A 149 -7.97 0.38 -4.18
N PHE A 150 -6.86 -0.34 -4.31
CA PHE A 150 -7.02 -1.78 -4.46
C PHE A 150 -7.84 -2.32 -3.27
N PRO A 151 -8.67 -3.35 -3.49
CA PRO A 151 -9.43 -3.99 -2.41
C PRO A 151 -8.51 -4.50 -1.29
N ILE A 152 -7.28 -4.85 -1.65
CA ILE A 152 -6.24 -5.35 -0.74
C ILE A 152 -5.01 -4.46 -0.89
N SER A 153 -4.42 -4.05 0.23
CA SER A 153 -3.14 -3.34 0.27
C SER A 153 -1.99 -4.23 0.75
N ARG A 154 -2.30 -5.36 1.40
CA ARG A 154 -1.30 -6.29 1.91
C ARG A 154 -1.89 -7.67 2.20
N ILE A 155 -1.16 -8.72 1.83
CA ILE A 155 -1.40 -10.09 2.28
C ILE A 155 -0.50 -10.35 3.50
N LEU A 156 -1.10 -10.71 4.62
CA LEU A 156 -0.38 -10.97 5.87
C LEU A 156 0.40 -12.28 5.77
N ASP A 157 1.64 -12.26 6.26
CA ASP A 157 2.44 -13.47 6.42
C ASP A 157 1.93 -14.25 7.65
N PRO A 158 1.47 -15.50 7.48
CA PRO A 158 1.04 -16.31 8.60
C PRO A 158 2.15 -16.60 9.62
N ASN A 159 3.42 -16.50 9.21
CA ASN A 159 4.58 -16.68 10.10
C ASN A 159 5.17 -15.35 10.60
N GLY A 160 4.67 -14.23 10.10
CA GLY A 160 5.14 -12.90 10.45
C GLY A 160 4.34 -12.22 11.57
N VAL A 161 4.66 -10.96 11.80
CA VAL A 161 3.93 -10.07 12.71
C VAL A 161 2.94 -9.21 11.91
N SER A 162 1.85 -8.80 12.56
CA SER A 162 0.90 -7.87 11.97
C SER A 162 1.55 -6.50 11.75
N PRO A 163 1.27 -5.82 10.63
CA PRO A 163 1.60 -4.41 10.49
C PRO A 163 0.77 -3.58 11.48
N THR A 164 1.18 -2.32 11.67
CA THR A 164 0.36 -1.36 12.42
C THR A 164 -1.03 -1.24 11.79
N LEU A 165 -2.05 -1.46 12.60
CA LEU A 165 -3.43 -1.29 12.18
C LEU A 165 -3.81 0.18 12.25
N THR A 166 -4.39 0.68 11.15
CA THR A 166 -4.96 2.04 11.07
C THR A 166 -6.42 1.95 10.63
N ALA A 167 -7.24 2.90 11.03
CA ALA A 167 -8.66 2.92 10.67
C ALA A 167 -8.89 2.95 9.14
N THR A 168 -7.95 3.51 8.39
CA THR A 168 -8.06 3.67 6.94
C THR A 168 -7.58 2.47 6.13
N ASP A 169 -6.67 1.67 6.68
CA ASP A 169 -5.99 0.62 5.92
C ASP A 169 -6.27 -0.80 6.44
N SER A 170 -6.79 -0.95 7.66
CA SER A 170 -7.06 -2.26 8.24
C SER A 170 -8.11 -3.08 7.49
N ASN A 171 -9.05 -2.43 6.80
CA ASN A 171 -10.03 -3.07 5.92
C ASN A 171 -9.43 -3.62 4.61
N LYS A 172 -8.17 -3.28 4.30
CA LYS A 172 -7.46 -3.73 3.10
C LYS A 172 -6.41 -4.81 3.39
N LEU A 173 -6.37 -5.29 4.62
CA LEU A 173 -5.54 -6.43 4.99
C LEU A 173 -6.25 -7.72 4.59
N ALA A 174 -5.48 -8.63 4.01
CA ALA A 174 -5.97 -9.93 3.59
C ALA A 174 -5.08 -11.06 4.11
N VAL A 175 -5.62 -12.24 4.11
CA VAL A 175 -4.92 -13.51 4.37
C VAL A 175 -5.11 -14.46 3.21
N LEU A 176 -4.13 -15.30 2.97
CA LEU A 176 -4.20 -16.40 2.02
C LEU A 176 -4.38 -17.70 2.80
N VAL A 177 -5.54 -18.32 2.69
CA VAL A 177 -5.90 -19.54 3.40
C VAL A 177 -6.50 -20.53 2.42
N GLY A 178 -5.93 -21.74 2.34
CA GLY A 178 -6.44 -22.78 1.43
C GLY A 178 -6.46 -22.39 -0.05
N GLY A 179 -5.55 -21.51 -0.49
CA GLY A 179 -5.52 -20.99 -1.87
C GLY A 179 -6.52 -19.85 -2.14
N VAL A 180 -7.22 -19.37 -1.11
CA VAL A 180 -8.19 -18.27 -1.21
C VAL A 180 -7.66 -17.04 -0.51
N VAL A 181 -7.68 -15.89 -1.20
CA VAL A 181 -7.37 -14.59 -0.60
C VAL A 181 -8.67 -13.95 -0.10
N ARG A 182 -8.71 -13.63 1.17
CA ARG A 182 -9.87 -13.02 1.84
C ARG A 182 -9.48 -11.95 2.84
N SER A 183 -10.40 -11.06 3.16
CA SER A 183 -10.24 -10.10 4.25
C SER A 183 -10.23 -10.80 5.61
N LEU A 184 -9.66 -10.13 6.63
CA LEU A 184 -9.73 -10.60 8.00
C LEU A 184 -11.17 -10.48 8.54
N THR A 185 -11.57 -11.47 9.31
CA THR A 185 -12.83 -11.43 10.05
C THR A 185 -12.73 -10.52 11.28
N ALA A 186 -13.87 -10.14 11.84
CA ALA A 186 -13.93 -9.36 13.08
C ALA A 186 -13.21 -10.07 14.25
N ASN A 187 -13.35 -11.39 14.36
CA ASN A 187 -12.66 -12.16 15.40
C ASN A 187 -11.15 -12.25 15.18
N GLU A 188 -10.69 -12.37 13.94
CA GLU A 188 -9.27 -12.32 13.63
C GLU A 188 -8.68 -10.94 13.94
N MET A 189 -9.37 -9.86 13.57
CA MET A 189 -8.96 -8.49 13.95
C MET A 189 -8.88 -8.31 15.46
N LYS A 190 -9.86 -8.83 16.20
CA LYS A 190 -9.87 -8.86 17.67
C LYS A 190 -8.62 -9.55 18.24
N ARG A 191 -8.28 -10.73 17.71
CA ARG A 191 -7.09 -11.51 18.14
C ARG A 191 -5.78 -10.81 17.79
N VAL A 192 -5.68 -10.24 16.58
CA VAL A 192 -4.50 -9.43 16.17
C VAL A 192 -4.24 -8.30 17.17
N CYS A 193 -5.31 -7.68 17.67
CA CYS A 193 -5.23 -6.59 18.64
C CYS A 193 -4.99 -7.04 20.08
N GLY A 194 -4.98 -8.35 20.35
CA GLY A 194 -4.76 -8.91 21.67
C GLY A 194 -5.95 -8.78 22.62
N PHE A 195 -7.17 -8.65 22.10
CA PHE A 195 -8.37 -8.71 22.92
C PHE A 195 -8.70 -10.14 23.32
N PRO A 196 -9.27 -10.36 24.52
CA PRO A 196 -9.72 -11.66 24.95
C PRO A 196 -10.89 -12.16 24.08
N GLU A 197 -11.05 -13.47 23.98
CA GLU A 197 -12.16 -14.07 23.22
C GLU A 197 -13.54 -13.66 23.75
N SER A 198 -13.64 -13.37 25.05
CA SER A 198 -14.86 -12.87 25.70
C SER A 198 -15.25 -11.45 25.30
N PHE A 199 -14.38 -10.68 24.62
CA PHE A 199 -14.71 -9.34 24.16
C PHE A 199 -15.76 -9.40 23.05
N ILE A 200 -16.91 -8.77 23.31
CA ILE A 200 -18.04 -8.73 22.38
C ILE A 200 -17.93 -7.47 21.49
N ILE A 201 -17.85 -7.70 20.19
CA ILE A 201 -17.88 -6.60 19.21
C ILE A 201 -19.33 -6.21 18.98
N PRO A 202 -19.73 -4.94 19.20
CA PRO A 202 -21.09 -4.49 18.95
C PRO A 202 -21.49 -4.64 17.48
N LYS A 203 -22.70 -5.16 17.22
CA LYS A 203 -23.15 -5.49 15.85
C LYS A 203 -23.18 -4.32 14.86
N HIS A 204 -23.33 -3.09 15.34
CA HIS A 204 -23.47 -1.90 14.52
C HIS A 204 -22.18 -1.11 14.33
N VAL A 205 -21.05 -1.60 14.87
CA VAL A 205 -19.77 -0.91 14.81
C VAL A 205 -18.96 -1.46 13.65
N ASN A 206 -18.38 -0.55 12.86
CA ASN A 206 -17.36 -0.92 11.88
C ASN A 206 -16.10 -1.36 12.65
N TYR A 207 -15.86 -2.66 12.71
CA TYR A 207 -14.75 -3.22 13.48
C TYR A 207 -13.37 -2.82 12.93
N TYR A 208 -13.24 -2.48 11.67
CA TYR A 208 -11.98 -1.95 11.11
C TYR A 208 -11.65 -0.59 11.72
N ASN A 209 -12.64 0.29 11.82
CA ASN A 209 -12.48 1.59 12.48
C ASN A 209 -12.24 1.41 13.98
N LEU A 210 -12.98 0.50 14.62
CA LEU A 210 -12.81 0.20 16.03
C LEU A 210 -11.36 -0.20 16.33
N PHE A 211 -10.88 -1.25 15.67
CA PHE A 211 -9.54 -1.80 15.93
C PHE A 211 -8.41 -0.94 15.37
N GLY A 212 -8.65 -0.13 14.35
CA GLY A 212 -7.67 0.79 13.77
C GLY A 212 -7.43 2.08 14.57
N ASN A 213 -8.35 2.45 15.49
CA ASN A 213 -8.26 3.66 16.32
C ASN A 213 -7.95 3.39 17.79
N MET A 214 -7.76 2.14 18.18
CA MET A 214 -7.57 1.79 19.59
C MET A 214 -6.09 1.61 19.96
N ALA A 215 -5.80 1.69 21.25
CA ALA A 215 -4.57 1.17 21.81
C ALA A 215 -4.72 -0.32 22.13
N THR A 216 -3.71 -1.12 21.79
CA THR A 216 -3.74 -2.56 22.02
C THR A 216 -3.69 -2.92 23.50
N PRO A 217 -4.62 -3.72 24.04
CA PRO A 217 -4.68 -4.02 25.46
C PRO A 217 -3.37 -4.54 26.08
N PRO A 218 -2.62 -5.46 25.42
CA PRO A 218 -1.34 -5.93 25.98
C PRO A 218 -0.31 -4.81 26.18
N VAL A 219 -0.26 -3.82 25.27
CA VAL A 219 0.67 -2.67 25.39
C VAL A 219 0.29 -1.79 26.57
N ILE A 220 -1.00 -1.47 26.71
CA ILE A 220 -1.50 -0.69 27.85
C ILE A 220 -1.24 -1.41 29.16
N THR A 221 -1.49 -2.73 29.22
CA THR A 221 -1.21 -3.54 30.41
C THR A 221 0.27 -3.51 30.77
N ALA A 222 1.17 -3.68 29.80
CA ALA A 222 2.61 -3.62 30.02
C ALA A 222 3.06 -2.25 30.59
N ILE A 223 2.56 -1.16 30.03
CA ILE A 223 2.85 0.21 30.50
C ILE A 223 2.35 0.41 31.94
N LEU A 224 1.12 -0.02 32.23
CA LEU A 224 0.56 0.11 33.57
C LEU A 224 1.35 -0.69 34.62
N LEU A 225 1.74 -1.91 34.29
CA LEU A 225 2.58 -2.75 35.16
C LEU A 225 3.93 -2.10 35.45
N LEU A 226 4.59 -1.50 34.44
CA LEU A 226 5.82 -0.77 34.65
C LEU A 226 5.64 0.46 35.57
N LEU A 227 4.61 1.25 35.31
CA LEU A 227 4.32 2.42 36.14
C LEU A 227 3.94 2.07 37.59
N MET A 228 3.32 0.92 37.81
CA MET A 228 3.01 0.42 39.15
C MET A 228 4.26 -0.12 39.87
N ALA A 229 5.18 -0.75 39.15
CA ALA A 229 6.43 -1.24 39.69
C ALA A 229 7.40 -0.11 40.09
N GLU A 230 7.37 1.03 39.41
CA GLU A 230 8.22 2.18 39.71
C GLU A 230 7.70 3.07 40.84
N ARG A 231 6.52 2.81 41.42
CA ARG A 231 6.06 3.57 42.58
C ARG A 231 6.85 3.10 43.81
N PRO A 232 7.78 3.91 44.39
CA PRO A 232 8.39 3.59 45.66
C PRO A 232 7.27 3.53 46.71
N HIS A 233 7.29 2.50 47.54
CA HIS A 233 6.49 2.47 48.77
C HIS A 233 6.78 3.75 49.54
N ARG A 234 5.88 4.73 49.48
CA ARG A 234 5.87 5.76 50.51
C ARG A 234 5.55 5.09 51.81
N ILE A 235 6.59 4.81 52.58
CA ILE A 235 6.45 4.46 53.99
C ILE A 235 5.82 5.72 54.60
N PRO A 236 4.66 5.63 55.30
CA PRO A 236 4.14 6.77 56.03
C PRO A 236 5.14 7.10 57.11
N ASP A 237 5.56 8.35 57.19
CA ASP A 237 6.36 8.86 58.31
C ASP A 237 5.62 8.55 59.63
N PRO A 238 6.28 7.89 60.60
CA PRO A 238 5.68 7.70 61.90
C PRO A 238 5.68 9.06 62.62
N HIS A 239 4.49 9.58 62.89
CA HIS A 239 4.28 10.67 63.84
C HIS A 239 4.37 10.18 65.27
#